data_004c5dca27c2118bad4b9bea508abf8e
#
_entry.id   004c5dca27c2118bad4b9bea508abf8e
#
_cell.length_a   1.000
_cell.length_b   1.000
_cell.length_c   1.000
_cell.angle_alpha   90.00
_cell.angle_beta   90.00
_cell.angle_gamma   90.00
#
_symmetry.space_group_name_H-M   'P 1'
#
loop_
_entity.id
_entity.type
_entity.pdbx_description
1 polymer ?
#
loop_
_entity_poly.entity_id
_entity_poly.type
_entity_poly.pdbx_seq_one_letter_code
_entity_poly.pdbx_strand_id
1 'polypeptide(L)'
;EFDIKGFFDNVNHSKLIRQIWAMGIRDTRLIYIIRQILKAPIRMPDGSTIIPIKGTPQGGIISPLLANIVLNELDHWIESQWQENPIALKHIRDRGIKGMDKSNGYTIMKKTNLKEMFEVRYADDFRVFCRTKSTAEKVKIAITQWLSERLRLEISQEKTRVVNLKRHYSEFLGFKIKVKPKGKEYGRNRYVVSSYMCDKALKNAKQKLVKQAKQIAKPVGNRREDIEISTYNSMVLGIQNYYRIAMGINHDCRVLHRAVMTVFTNRLLGGNRLTKDRNKGRKLTKTELERFGKSSMLRFSKSCGLPIYPIGYVQH
;
A
#
# COMPACT_ATOMS: atom_id res chain seq x y z
N GLU A 1 5.15 -9.47 -10.43
CA GLU A 1 4.50 -8.15 -10.46
C GLU A 1 3.62 -8.08 -11.70
N PHE A 2 2.37 -7.72 -11.50
CA PHE A 2 1.40 -7.57 -12.58
C PHE A 2 0.80 -6.18 -12.56
N ASP A 3 0.52 -5.65 -13.75
CA ASP A 3 -0.19 -4.39 -13.98
C ASP A 3 -1.17 -4.62 -15.14
N ILE A 4 -2.45 -4.39 -14.90
CA ILE A 4 -3.51 -4.54 -15.90
C ILE A 4 -3.62 -3.25 -16.71
N LYS A 5 -3.52 -3.34 -18.02
CA LYS A 5 -3.55 -2.17 -18.91
C LYS A 5 -4.91 -1.49 -18.90
N GLY A 6 -4.95 -0.24 -18.38
CA GLY A 6 -6.17 0.57 -18.37
C GLY A 6 -7.35 -0.17 -17.73
N PHE A 7 -7.15 -0.79 -16.58
CA PHE A 7 -8.12 -1.69 -15.94
C PHE A 7 -9.51 -1.07 -15.86
N PHE A 8 -9.62 0.10 -15.27
CA PHE A 8 -10.92 0.78 -15.07
C PHE A 8 -11.63 1.09 -16.38
N ASP A 9 -10.90 1.32 -17.47
CA ASP A 9 -11.46 1.65 -18.80
C ASP A 9 -11.84 0.40 -19.59
N ASN A 10 -11.39 -0.79 -19.17
CA ASN A 10 -11.58 -2.03 -19.92
C ASN A 10 -12.53 -3.04 -19.27
N VAL A 11 -13.14 -2.71 -18.13
CA VAL A 11 -14.12 -3.58 -17.46
C VAL A 11 -15.31 -3.85 -18.37
N ASN A 12 -15.60 -5.13 -18.64
CA ASN A 12 -16.74 -5.55 -19.45
C ASN A 12 -18.03 -5.46 -18.65
N HIS A 13 -18.97 -4.58 -19.03
CA HIS A 13 -20.23 -4.35 -18.33
C HIS A 13 -21.08 -5.63 -18.19
N SER A 14 -21.22 -6.41 -19.28
CA SER A 14 -22.03 -7.63 -19.26
C SER A 14 -21.44 -8.71 -18.36
N LYS A 15 -20.11 -8.82 -18.30
CA LYS A 15 -19.41 -9.73 -17.41
C LYS A 15 -19.59 -9.33 -15.96
N LEU A 16 -19.36 -8.04 -15.65
CA LEU A 16 -19.55 -7.49 -14.31
C LEU A 16 -20.96 -7.72 -13.77
N ILE A 17 -21.99 -7.45 -14.57
CA ILE A 17 -23.39 -7.67 -14.16
C ILE A 17 -23.64 -9.18 -13.88
N ARG A 18 -23.09 -10.08 -14.68
CA ARG A 18 -23.21 -11.53 -14.43
C ARG A 18 -22.50 -11.95 -13.14
N GLN A 19 -21.35 -11.36 -12.84
CA GLN A 19 -20.62 -11.62 -11.60
C GLN A 19 -21.40 -11.13 -10.38
N ILE A 20 -21.97 -9.92 -10.43
CA ILE A 20 -22.85 -9.39 -9.36
C ILE A 20 -24.04 -10.33 -9.12
N TRP A 21 -24.67 -10.80 -10.19
CA TRP A 21 -25.78 -11.75 -10.11
C TRP A 21 -25.36 -13.09 -9.49
N ALA A 22 -24.19 -13.61 -9.87
CA ALA A 22 -23.63 -14.87 -9.35
C ALA A 22 -23.26 -14.78 -7.87
N MET A 23 -22.92 -13.58 -7.37
CA MET A 23 -22.66 -13.32 -5.96
C MET A 23 -23.96 -13.29 -5.11
N GLY A 24 -25.14 -13.47 -5.72
CA GLY A 24 -26.44 -13.50 -5.03
C GLY A 24 -27.17 -12.16 -5.01
N ILE A 25 -26.63 -11.10 -5.59
CA ILE A 25 -27.30 -9.81 -5.70
C ILE A 25 -28.25 -9.84 -6.90
N ARG A 26 -29.52 -10.15 -6.64
CA ARG A 26 -30.55 -10.40 -7.68
C ARG A 26 -31.65 -9.34 -7.74
N ASP A 27 -31.51 -8.25 -7.01
CA ASP A 27 -32.43 -7.10 -7.08
C ASP A 27 -32.31 -6.43 -8.47
N THR A 28 -33.36 -6.55 -9.25
CA THR A 28 -33.42 -6.02 -10.63
C THR A 28 -33.35 -4.50 -10.68
N ARG A 29 -33.87 -3.79 -9.66
CA ARG A 29 -33.80 -2.33 -9.56
C ARG A 29 -32.36 -1.87 -9.31
N LEU A 30 -31.66 -2.54 -8.37
CA LEU A 30 -30.26 -2.26 -8.10
C LEU A 30 -29.39 -2.54 -9.33
N ILE A 31 -29.60 -3.68 -10.01
CA ILE A 31 -28.90 -4.02 -11.24
C ILE A 31 -29.15 -2.99 -12.34
N TYR A 32 -30.39 -2.51 -12.45
CA TYR A 32 -30.72 -1.43 -13.39
C TYR A 32 -29.95 -0.15 -13.07
N ILE A 33 -29.91 0.29 -11.82
CA ILE A 33 -29.17 1.48 -11.39
C ILE A 33 -27.68 1.34 -11.72
N ILE A 34 -27.06 0.18 -11.41
CA ILE A 34 -25.67 -0.08 -11.74
C ILE A 34 -25.43 0.03 -13.24
N ARG A 35 -26.33 -0.52 -14.07
CA ARG A 35 -26.23 -0.38 -15.54
C ARG A 35 -26.31 1.08 -16.00
N GLN A 36 -27.16 1.90 -15.38
CA GLN A 36 -27.24 3.33 -15.71
C GLN A 36 -25.94 4.06 -15.35
N ILE A 37 -25.38 3.76 -14.17
CA ILE A 37 -24.09 4.33 -13.75
C ILE A 37 -22.96 3.95 -14.73
N LEU A 38 -22.90 2.68 -15.15
CA LEU A 38 -21.88 2.20 -16.09
C LEU A 38 -22.02 2.82 -17.50
N LYS A 39 -23.23 3.20 -17.91
CA LYS A 39 -23.53 3.81 -19.19
C LYS A 39 -23.67 5.33 -19.13
N ALA A 40 -23.41 5.93 -17.96
CA ALA A 40 -23.52 7.38 -17.81
C ALA A 40 -22.63 8.10 -18.84
N PRO A 41 -23.15 9.11 -19.55
CA PRO A 41 -22.37 9.85 -20.54
C PRO A 41 -21.15 10.53 -19.92
N ILE A 42 -20.01 10.44 -20.56
CA ILE A 42 -18.77 11.09 -20.12
C ILE A 42 -18.54 12.31 -21.02
N ARG A 43 -18.47 13.49 -20.42
CA ARG A 43 -18.11 14.71 -21.12
C ARG A 43 -16.57 14.80 -21.21
N MET A 44 -16.08 14.84 -22.43
CA MET A 44 -14.65 14.95 -22.72
C MET A 44 -14.17 16.40 -22.62
N PRO A 45 -12.84 16.64 -22.42
CA PRO A 45 -12.27 17.99 -22.37
C PRO A 45 -12.52 18.85 -23.61
N ASP A 46 -12.70 18.23 -24.78
CA ASP A 46 -13.04 18.87 -26.04
C ASP A 46 -14.53 19.25 -26.17
N GLY A 47 -15.34 18.96 -25.14
CA GLY A 47 -16.78 19.21 -25.09
C GLY A 47 -17.64 18.10 -25.73
N SER A 48 -17.05 17.08 -26.35
CA SER A 48 -17.79 15.93 -26.88
C SER A 48 -18.34 15.05 -25.74
N THR A 49 -19.37 14.27 -26.04
CA THR A 49 -19.99 13.35 -25.07
C THR A 49 -19.90 11.92 -25.60
N ILE A 50 -19.36 11.04 -24.80
CA ILE A 50 -19.20 9.62 -25.15
C ILE A 50 -20.05 8.78 -24.20
N ILE A 51 -20.80 7.82 -24.75
CA ILE A 51 -21.48 6.79 -23.94
C ILE A 51 -20.56 5.57 -23.87
N PRO A 52 -20.06 5.22 -22.67
CA PRO A 52 -19.11 4.12 -22.53
C PRO A 52 -19.81 2.77 -22.78
N ILE A 53 -19.19 1.90 -23.60
CA ILE A 53 -19.62 0.51 -23.82
C ILE A 53 -18.90 -0.47 -22.90
N LYS A 54 -17.83 -0.04 -22.26
CA LYS A 54 -17.00 -0.77 -21.28
C LYS A 54 -16.38 0.22 -20.31
N GLY A 55 -15.79 -0.28 -19.23
CA GLY A 55 -15.14 0.52 -18.20
C GLY A 55 -16.06 0.89 -17.04
N THR A 56 -15.45 1.42 -15.99
CA THR A 56 -16.15 1.99 -14.82
C THR A 56 -15.83 3.48 -14.72
N PRO A 57 -16.80 4.33 -14.30
CA PRO A 57 -16.57 5.77 -14.22
C PRO A 57 -15.38 6.11 -13.32
N GLN A 58 -14.35 6.75 -13.85
CA GLN A 58 -13.20 7.18 -13.06
C GLN A 58 -13.64 8.27 -12.07
N GLY A 59 -13.25 8.11 -10.79
CA GLY A 59 -13.68 9.01 -9.72
C GLY A 59 -15.08 8.73 -9.15
N GLY A 60 -15.82 7.78 -9.70
CA GLY A 60 -17.08 7.33 -9.13
C GLY A 60 -16.89 6.57 -7.82
N ILE A 61 -17.71 6.87 -6.79
CA ILE A 61 -17.59 6.25 -5.46
C ILE A 61 -17.74 4.73 -5.51
N ILE A 62 -18.57 4.20 -6.41
CA ILE A 62 -18.83 2.77 -6.56
C ILE A 62 -17.77 2.05 -7.42
N SER A 63 -16.99 2.78 -8.22
CA SER A 63 -16.07 2.18 -9.20
C SER A 63 -15.01 1.26 -8.60
N PRO A 64 -14.37 1.57 -7.44
CA PRO A 64 -13.44 0.65 -6.81
C PRO A 64 -14.10 -0.66 -6.36
N LEU A 65 -15.36 -0.60 -5.91
CA LEU A 65 -16.12 -1.80 -5.54
C LEU A 65 -16.41 -2.67 -6.76
N LEU A 66 -16.92 -2.07 -7.84
CA LEU A 66 -17.21 -2.78 -9.09
C LEU A 66 -15.95 -3.41 -9.69
N ALA A 67 -14.84 -2.70 -9.66
CA ALA A 67 -13.54 -3.18 -10.08
C ALA A 67 -13.07 -4.39 -9.26
N ASN A 68 -13.23 -4.34 -7.93
CA ASN A 68 -12.91 -5.46 -7.08
C ASN A 68 -13.80 -6.69 -7.34
N ILE A 69 -15.08 -6.50 -7.65
CA ILE A 69 -15.99 -7.60 -8.03
C ILE A 69 -15.47 -8.31 -9.29
N VAL A 70 -14.99 -7.56 -10.29
CA VAL A 70 -14.43 -8.15 -11.51
C VAL A 70 -13.22 -9.02 -11.22
N LEU A 71 -12.29 -8.55 -10.40
CA LEU A 71 -11.05 -9.27 -10.09
C LEU A 71 -11.21 -10.34 -9.01
N ASN A 72 -12.31 -10.36 -8.26
CA ASN A 72 -12.60 -11.43 -7.30
C ASN A 72 -12.59 -12.83 -7.94
N GLU A 73 -12.98 -12.93 -9.22
CA GLU A 73 -12.91 -14.18 -9.97
C GLU A 73 -11.45 -14.63 -10.21
N LEU A 74 -10.53 -13.67 -10.39
CA LEU A 74 -9.09 -13.93 -10.47
C LEU A 74 -8.54 -14.42 -9.14
N ASP A 75 -8.90 -13.75 -8.04
CA ASP A 75 -8.45 -14.13 -6.69
C ASP A 75 -8.84 -15.58 -6.40
N HIS A 76 -10.11 -15.94 -6.57
CA HIS A 76 -10.59 -17.30 -6.37
C HIS A 76 -9.90 -18.33 -7.28
N TRP A 77 -9.63 -17.94 -8.54
CA TRP A 77 -8.91 -18.84 -9.45
C TRP A 77 -7.47 -19.08 -8.99
N ILE A 78 -6.72 -18.01 -8.61
CA ILE A 78 -5.34 -18.16 -8.14
C ILE A 78 -5.30 -18.94 -6.81
N GLU A 79 -6.19 -18.63 -5.87
CA GLU A 79 -6.27 -19.33 -4.59
C GLU A 79 -6.56 -20.81 -4.76
N SER A 80 -7.46 -21.18 -5.70
CA SER A 80 -7.77 -22.58 -6.00
C SER A 80 -6.59 -23.39 -6.55
N GLN A 81 -5.60 -22.71 -7.16
CA GLN A 81 -4.40 -23.39 -7.69
C GLN A 81 -3.45 -23.84 -6.57
N TRP A 82 -3.46 -23.17 -5.40
CA TRP A 82 -2.56 -23.49 -4.30
C TRP A 82 -3.18 -23.35 -2.91
N GLN A 83 -3.57 -22.15 -2.49
CA GLN A 83 -3.93 -21.84 -1.11
C GLN A 83 -5.22 -22.53 -0.65
N GLU A 84 -6.22 -22.56 -1.53
CA GLU A 84 -7.54 -23.19 -1.33
C GLU A 84 -7.73 -24.43 -2.23
N ASN A 85 -6.62 -25.07 -2.61
CA ASN A 85 -6.69 -26.28 -3.41
C ASN A 85 -7.34 -27.41 -2.59
N PRO A 86 -8.25 -28.21 -3.18
CA PRO A 86 -8.93 -29.31 -2.49
C PRO A 86 -7.98 -30.30 -1.80
N ILE A 87 -6.79 -30.54 -2.37
CA ILE A 87 -5.76 -31.38 -1.75
C ILE A 87 -5.26 -30.76 -0.43
N ALA A 88 -4.99 -29.44 -0.42
CA ALA A 88 -4.57 -28.76 0.78
C ALA A 88 -5.66 -28.78 1.85
N LEU A 89 -6.93 -28.55 1.45
CA LEU A 89 -8.07 -28.49 2.34
C LEU A 89 -8.38 -29.86 3.02
N LYS A 90 -8.20 -30.97 2.31
CA LYS A 90 -8.36 -32.33 2.89
C LYS A 90 -7.37 -32.64 4.02
N HIS A 91 -6.26 -31.93 4.10
CA HIS A 91 -5.19 -32.19 5.06
C HIS A 91 -5.01 -31.07 6.08
N ILE A 92 -6.02 -30.22 6.26
CA ILE A 92 -6.04 -29.20 7.29
C ILE A 92 -6.08 -29.85 8.67
N ARG A 93 -5.30 -29.32 9.60
CA ARG A 93 -5.35 -29.67 11.02
C ARG A 93 -5.79 -28.47 11.81
N ASP A 94 -6.84 -28.61 12.59
CA ASP A 94 -7.21 -27.61 13.58
C ASP A 94 -6.26 -27.71 14.76
N ARG A 95 -5.59 -26.61 15.09
CA ARG A 95 -4.70 -26.48 16.25
C ARG A 95 -5.29 -25.60 17.35
N GLY A 96 -6.59 -25.44 17.39
CA GLY A 96 -7.33 -24.62 18.34
C GLY A 96 -6.90 -23.14 18.25
N ILE A 97 -6.40 -22.55 19.35
CA ILE A 97 -5.99 -21.13 19.40
C ILE A 97 -4.96 -20.75 18.31
N LYS A 98 -4.16 -21.71 17.82
CA LYS A 98 -3.19 -21.49 16.74
C LYS A 98 -3.80 -21.50 15.34
N GLY A 99 -5.12 -21.76 15.23
CA GLY A 99 -5.86 -21.78 13.98
C GLY A 99 -5.61 -22.98 13.08
N MET A 100 -6.06 -22.90 11.83
CA MET A 100 -5.97 -23.97 10.85
C MET A 100 -4.57 -24.09 10.25
N ASP A 101 -3.97 -25.28 10.38
CA ASP A 101 -2.63 -25.59 9.85
C ASP A 101 -2.74 -26.33 8.51
N LYS A 102 -2.37 -25.67 7.41
CA LYS A 102 -2.32 -26.22 6.05
C LYS A 102 -0.97 -26.82 5.66
N SER A 103 0.03 -26.85 6.57
CA SER A 103 1.42 -27.22 6.24
C SER A 103 1.57 -28.63 5.69
N ASN A 104 0.77 -29.59 6.21
CA ASN A 104 0.77 -30.96 5.73
C ASN A 104 0.23 -31.07 4.28
N GLY A 105 -0.88 -30.37 4.01
CA GLY A 105 -1.44 -30.28 2.65
C GLY A 105 -0.43 -29.70 1.65
N TYR A 106 0.23 -28.60 2.01
CA TYR A 106 1.29 -28.02 1.16
C TYR A 106 2.48 -28.97 0.95
N THR A 107 2.82 -29.80 1.94
CA THR A 107 3.89 -30.80 1.79
C THR A 107 3.50 -31.87 0.78
N ILE A 108 2.25 -32.31 0.78
CA ILE A 108 1.71 -33.27 -0.19
C ILE A 108 1.68 -32.64 -1.59
N MET A 109 1.16 -31.42 -1.71
CA MET A 109 1.05 -30.70 -2.98
C MET A 109 2.41 -30.45 -3.66
N LYS A 110 3.48 -30.24 -2.87
CA LYS A 110 4.86 -30.09 -3.39
C LYS A 110 5.38 -31.34 -4.11
N LYS A 111 4.76 -32.50 -3.87
CA LYS A 111 5.09 -33.76 -4.59
C LYS A 111 4.30 -33.90 -5.91
N THR A 112 3.38 -32.99 -6.19
CA THR A 112 2.58 -32.95 -7.42
C THR A 112 3.15 -31.97 -8.44
N ASN A 113 2.51 -31.86 -9.61
CA ASN A 113 2.83 -30.86 -10.63
C ASN A 113 2.29 -29.46 -10.33
N LEU A 114 1.55 -29.27 -9.23
CA LEU A 114 1.02 -27.98 -8.84
C LEU A 114 2.15 -26.98 -8.55
N LYS A 115 1.87 -25.69 -8.78
CA LYS A 115 2.88 -24.63 -8.62
C LYS A 115 2.58 -23.83 -7.36
N GLU A 116 3.57 -23.82 -6.45
CA GLU A 116 3.49 -23.02 -5.22
C GLU A 116 3.41 -21.53 -5.58
N MET A 117 2.26 -20.92 -5.24
CA MET A 117 2.00 -19.50 -5.48
C MET A 117 1.13 -18.90 -4.38
N PHE A 118 1.41 -17.63 -4.06
CA PHE A 118 0.64 -16.84 -3.09
C PHE A 118 0.39 -15.46 -3.68
N GLU A 119 -0.86 -15.02 -3.65
CA GLU A 119 -1.28 -13.73 -4.18
C GLU A 119 -1.44 -12.69 -3.08
N VAL A 120 -1.11 -11.44 -3.43
CA VAL A 120 -1.49 -10.24 -2.68
C VAL A 120 -1.93 -9.19 -3.68
N ARG A 121 -3.17 -8.75 -3.60
CA ARG A 121 -3.79 -7.77 -4.51
C ARG A 121 -4.33 -6.55 -3.76
N TYR A 122 -4.16 -5.40 -4.39
CA TYR A 122 -4.82 -4.16 -4.01
C TYR A 122 -5.33 -3.48 -5.28
N ALA A 123 -6.65 -3.52 -5.49
CA ALA A 123 -7.30 -3.11 -6.73
C ALA A 123 -6.70 -3.86 -7.94
N ASP A 124 -6.14 -3.16 -8.90
CA ASP A 124 -5.50 -3.70 -10.11
C ASP A 124 -4.00 -3.99 -9.96
N ASP A 125 -3.39 -3.51 -8.88
CA ASP A 125 -1.98 -3.78 -8.56
C ASP A 125 -1.87 -5.06 -7.73
N PHE A 126 -1.27 -6.11 -8.28
CA PHE A 126 -1.12 -7.37 -7.57
C PHE A 126 0.24 -8.03 -7.77
N ARG A 127 0.58 -8.86 -6.80
CA ARG A 127 1.85 -9.60 -6.73
C ARG A 127 1.55 -11.07 -6.50
N VAL A 128 2.25 -11.92 -7.26
CA VAL A 128 2.19 -13.37 -7.04
C VAL A 128 3.58 -13.85 -6.67
N PHE A 129 3.71 -14.42 -5.49
CA PHE A 129 4.96 -14.91 -4.95
C PHE A 129 5.14 -16.37 -5.29
N CYS A 130 6.25 -16.68 -5.94
CA CYS A 130 6.62 -18.05 -6.34
C CYS A 130 7.99 -18.41 -5.78
N ARG A 131 8.23 -19.69 -5.54
CA ARG A 131 9.49 -20.16 -4.98
C ARG A 131 10.68 -20.10 -5.95
N THR A 132 10.45 -20.34 -7.24
CA THR A 132 11.47 -20.38 -8.27
C THR A 132 11.15 -19.46 -9.44
N LYS A 133 12.18 -19.03 -10.18
CA LYS A 133 12.01 -18.23 -11.40
C LYS A 133 11.19 -18.98 -12.44
N SER A 134 11.48 -20.26 -12.68
CA SER A 134 10.76 -21.08 -13.66
C SER A 134 9.26 -21.18 -13.33
N THR A 135 8.91 -21.34 -12.05
CA THR A 135 7.50 -21.31 -11.62
C THR A 135 6.88 -19.94 -11.88
N ALA A 136 7.57 -18.86 -11.54
CA ALA A 136 7.07 -17.51 -11.75
C ALA A 136 6.79 -17.19 -13.23
N GLU A 137 7.66 -17.62 -14.14
CA GLU A 137 7.46 -17.47 -15.58
C GLU A 137 6.21 -18.24 -16.08
N LYS A 138 6.04 -19.50 -15.64
CA LYS A 138 4.85 -20.30 -15.98
C LYS A 138 3.57 -19.69 -15.44
N VAL A 139 3.59 -19.23 -14.19
CA VAL A 139 2.46 -18.55 -13.55
C VAL A 139 2.13 -17.23 -14.26
N LYS A 140 3.15 -16.48 -14.69
CA LYS A 140 2.95 -15.26 -15.48
C LYS A 140 2.17 -15.56 -16.76
N ILE A 141 2.58 -16.58 -17.52
CA ILE A 141 1.89 -16.98 -18.75
C ILE A 141 0.44 -17.39 -18.46
N ALA A 142 0.23 -18.25 -17.47
CA ALA A 142 -1.10 -18.75 -17.13
C ALA A 142 -2.06 -17.63 -16.69
N ILE A 143 -1.62 -16.70 -15.85
CA ILE A 143 -2.43 -15.54 -15.42
C ILE A 143 -2.73 -14.62 -16.61
N THR A 144 -1.74 -14.35 -17.46
CA THR A 144 -1.94 -13.51 -18.64
C THR A 144 -3.00 -14.09 -19.56
N GLN A 145 -2.91 -15.38 -19.84
CA GLN A 145 -3.88 -16.09 -20.68
C GLN A 145 -5.27 -16.09 -20.01
N TRP A 146 -5.35 -16.39 -18.73
CA TRP A 146 -6.60 -16.40 -17.98
C TRP A 146 -7.29 -15.03 -17.97
N LEU A 147 -6.56 -13.94 -17.74
CA LEU A 147 -7.10 -12.57 -17.79
C LEU A 147 -7.66 -12.24 -19.18
N SER A 148 -6.93 -12.61 -20.24
CA SER A 148 -7.35 -12.36 -21.62
C SER A 148 -8.60 -13.16 -21.98
N GLU A 149 -8.62 -14.48 -21.72
CA GLU A 149 -9.72 -15.37 -22.12
C GLU A 149 -10.95 -15.16 -21.24
N ARG A 150 -10.75 -15.08 -19.91
CA ARG A 150 -11.86 -15.07 -18.96
C ARG A 150 -12.43 -13.68 -18.70
N LEU A 151 -11.59 -12.67 -18.53
CA LEU A 151 -12.02 -11.30 -18.22
C LEU A 151 -11.91 -10.33 -19.41
N ARG A 152 -11.28 -10.74 -20.51
CA ARG A 152 -10.97 -9.89 -21.67
C ARG A 152 -10.14 -8.65 -21.27
N LEU A 153 -9.20 -8.87 -20.35
CA LEU A 153 -8.28 -7.86 -19.85
C LEU A 153 -6.86 -8.17 -20.31
N GLU A 154 -6.13 -7.13 -20.69
CA GLU A 154 -4.74 -7.23 -21.13
C GLU A 154 -3.80 -6.76 -20.00
N ILE A 155 -2.66 -7.43 -19.88
CA ILE A 155 -1.58 -6.95 -19.00
C ILE A 155 -0.71 -5.90 -19.70
N SER A 156 -0.14 -4.98 -18.93
CA SER A 156 0.92 -4.10 -19.41
C SER A 156 2.22 -4.88 -19.51
N GLN A 157 2.70 -5.14 -20.73
CA GLN A 157 3.95 -5.87 -20.97
C GLN A 157 5.17 -5.16 -20.38
N GLU A 158 5.16 -3.83 -20.40
CA GLU A 158 6.25 -3.01 -19.87
C GLU A 158 6.38 -3.06 -18.36
N LYS A 159 5.25 -3.14 -17.65
CA LYS A 159 5.21 -3.09 -16.19
C LYS A 159 5.13 -4.47 -15.54
N THR A 160 4.63 -5.48 -16.29
CA THR A 160 4.51 -6.86 -15.77
C THR A 160 5.84 -7.59 -15.89
N ARG A 161 6.44 -7.95 -14.76
CA ARG A 161 7.78 -8.53 -14.72
C ARG A 161 7.97 -9.56 -13.61
N VAL A 162 8.91 -10.48 -13.80
CA VAL A 162 9.37 -11.40 -12.77
C VAL A 162 10.58 -10.80 -12.06
N VAL A 163 10.46 -10.60 -10.75
CA VAL A 163 11.50 -9.98 -9.92
C VAL A 163 12.09 -10.98 -8.94
N ASN A 164 13.41 -11.08 -8.91
CA ASN A 164 14.12 -11.89 -7.91
C ASN A 164 14.32 -11.06 -6.63
N LEU A 165 13.50 -11.32 -5.61
CA LEU A 165 13.52 -10.60 -4.33
C LEU A 165 14.82 -10.75 -3.52
N LYS A 166 15.68 -11.74 -3.81
CA LYS A 166 17.02 -11.84 -3.19
C LYS A 166 18.00 -10.82 -3.79
N ARG A 167 17.77 -10.38 -5.03
CA ARG A 167 18.66 -9.46 -5.75
C ARG A 167 18.10 -8.05 -5.87
N HIS A 168 16.79 -7.92 -6.13
CA HIS A 168 16.13 -6.66 -6.44
C HIS A 168 14.99 -6.38 -5.47
N TYR A 169 14.66 -5.11 -5.29
CA TYR A 169 13.45 -4.70 -4.60
C TYR A 169 12.22 -4.83 -5.49
N SER A 170 11.11 -5.25 -4.91
CA SER A 170 9.77 -5.11 -5.48
C SER A 170 9.07 -3.96 -4.77
N GLU A 171 8.43 -3.08 -5.53
CA GLU A 171 7.66 -1.96 -4.97
C GLU A 171 6.17 -2.29 -4.98
N PHE A 172 5.51 -2.11 -3.85
CA PHE A 172 4.07 -2.33 -3.69
C PHE A 172 3.52 -1.35 -2.65
N LEU A 173 2.47 -0.62 -3.00
CA LEU A 173 1.78 0.34 -2.11
C LEU A 173 2.72 1.34 -1.41
N GLY A 174 3.71 1.84 -2.12
CA GLY A 174 4.68 2.78 -1.55
C GLY A 174 5.77 2.16 -0.66
N PHE A 175 5.76 0.83 -0.52
CA PHE A 175 6.83 0.07 0.14
C PHE A 175 7.74 -0.56 -0.90
N LYS A 176 9.02 -0.70 -0.57
CA LYS A 176 9.98 -1.56 -1.27
C LYS A 176 10.33 -2.75 -0.41
N ILE A 177 10.21 -3.94 -0.98
CA ILE A 177 10.35 -5.22 -0.30
C ILE A 177 11.50 -6.00 -0.92
N LYS A 178 12.35 -6.58 -0.09
CA LYS A 178 13.47 -7.44 -0.50
C LYS A 178 13.69 -8.53 0.54
N VAL A 179 14.24 -9.66 0.12
CA VAL A 179 14.61 -10.76 1.02
C VAL A 179 16.11 -10.70 1.27
N LYS A 180 16.52 -10.64 2.54
CA LYS A 180 17.93 -10.56 2.95
C LYS A 180 18.32 -11.81 3.74
N PRO A 181 19.57 -12.29 3.62
CA PRO A 181 20.05 -13.37 4.45
C PRO A 181 20.18 -12.90 5.91
N LYS A 182 19.81 -13.76 6.87
CA LYS A 182 19.93 -13.53 8.31
C LYS A 182 20.56 -14.77 8.96
N GLY A 183 21.84 -14.97 8.71
CA GLY A 183 22.59 -16.11 9.26
C GLY A 183 22.22 -17.46 8.63
N LYS A 184 22.65 -18.52 9.29
CA LYS A 184 22.35 -19.91 8.88
C LYS A 184 21.54 -20.60 9.97
N GLU A 185 20.63 -21.47 9.58
CA GLU A 185 19.84 -22.32 10.45
C GLU A 185 19.91 -23.76 9.87
N TYR A 186 20.35 -24.72 10.65
CA TYR A 186 20.60 -26.11 10.20
C TYR A 186 21.45 -26.19 8.93
N GLY A 187 22.54 -25.39 8.86
CA GLY A 187 23.45 -25.34 7.72
C GLY A 187 22.92 -24.64 6.46
N ARG A 188 21.66 -24.22 6.45
CA ARG A 188 21.01 -23.53 5.32
C ARG A 188 20.89 -22.03 5.59
N ASN A 189 21.05 -21.21 4.56
CA ASN A 189 20.84 -19.77 4.68
C ASN A 189 19.39 -19.48 5.05
N ARG A 190 19.18 -18.81 6.20
CA ARG A 190 17.91 -18.25 6.61
C ARG A 190 17.74 -16.89 5.94
N TYR A 191 16.53 -16.62 5.45
CA TYR A 191 16.19 -15.36 4.82
C TYR A 191 15.06 -14.69 5.60
N VAL A 192 15.09 -13.36 5.67
CA VAL A 192 14.02 -12.53 6.26
C VAL A 192 13.59 -11.47 5.26
N VAL A 193 12.33 -11.12 5.33
CA VAL A 193 11.80 -10.00 4.57
C VAL A 193 12.39 -8.71 5.14
N SER A 194 12.70 -7.76 4.30
CA SER A 194 13.14 -6.42 4.65
C SER A 194 12.30 -5.44 3.87
N SER A 195 11.57 -4.57 4.55
CA SER A 195 10.66 -3.58 3.95
C SER A 195 11.02 -2.17 4.40
N TYR A 196 10.95 -1.24 3.47
CA TYR A 196 11.25 0.19 3.63
C TYR A 196 10.21 1.01 2.85
N MET A 197 10.19 2.32 3.05
CA MET A 197 9.53 3.23 2.09
C MET A 197 10.17 3.08 0.71
N CYS A 198 9.38 3.08 -0.36
CA CYS A 198 9.97 3.14 -1.71
C CYS A 198 10.66 4.51 -1.94
N ASP A 199 11.61 4.55 -2.85
CA ASP A 199 12.46 5.73 -3.04
C ASP A 199 11.66 6.96 -3.45
N LYS A 200 10.63 6.77 -4.29
CA LYS A 200 9.70 7.83 -4.69
C LYS A 200 8.90 8.38 -3.50
N ALA A 201 8.38 7.50 -2.64
CA ALA A 201 7.63 7.90 -1.45
C ALA A 201 8.52 8.65 -0.44
N LEU A 202 9.73 8.14 -0.19
CA LEU A 202 10.71 8.76 0.70
C LEU A 202 11.12 10.16 0.18
N LYS A 203 11.38 10.30 -1.12
CA LYS A 203 11.68 11.58 -1.76
C LYS A 203 10.53 12.58 -1.61
N ASN A 204 9.30 12.13 -1.90
CA ASN A 204 8.12 12.97 -1.79
C ASN A 204 7.84 13.39 -0.34
N ALA A 205 7.96 12.47 0.61
CA ALA A 205 7.80 12.77 2.04
C ALA A 205 8.86 13.80 2.50
N LYS A 206 10.13 13.60 2.10
CA LYS A 206 11.21 14.55 2.37
C LYS A 206 10.90 15.95 1.83
N GLN A 207 10.48 16.05 0.57
CA GLN A 207 10.16 17.34 -0.05
C GLN A 207 9.01 18.06 0.67
N LYS A 208 7.92 17.31 0.98
CA LYS A 208 6.75 17.86 1.69
C LYS A 208 7.12 18.35 3.09
N LEU A 209 7.82 17.52 3.88
CA LEU A 209 8.23 17.88 5.24
C LEU A 209 9.21 19.06 5.26
N VAL A 210 10.18 19.09 4.36
CA VAL A 210 11.14 20.22 4.24
C VAL A 210 10.41 21.50 3.84
N LYS A 211 9.48 21.44 2.88
CA LYS A 211 8.66 22.59 2.50
C LYS A 211 7.86 23.11 3.68
N GLN A 212 7.18 22.21 4.42
CA GLN A 212 6.38 22.57 5.59
C GLN A 212 7.24 23.15 6.73
N ALA A 213 8.42 22.57 6.98
CA ALA A 213 9.37 23.12 7.95
C ALA A 213 9.84 24.55 7.61
N LYS A 214 10.00 24.87 6.31
CA LYS A 214 10.29 26.23 5.86
C LYS A 214 9.10 27.18 6.09
N GLN A 215 7.85 26.69 5.94
CA GLN A 215 6.64 27.47 6.20
C GLN A 215 6.44 27.78 7.68
N ILE A 216 6.82 26.88 8.59
CA ILE A 216 6.87 27.19 10.04
C ILE A 216 7.82 28.37 10.29
N ALA A 217 8.99 28.39 9.65
CA ALA A 217 9.96 29.46 9.83
C ALA A 217 9.51 30.82 9.22
N LYS A 218 8.80 30.76 8.10
CA LYS A 218 8.26 31.93 7.39
C LYS A 218 6.89 31.55 6.81
N PRO A 219 5.80 31.72 7.58
CA PRO A 219 4.45 31.46 7.11
C PRO A 219 4.12 32.25 5.84
N VAL A 220 3.36 31.64 4.93
CA VAL A 220 2.98 32.25 3.65
C VAL A 220 1.61 32.93 3.80
N GLY A 221 1.53 34.20 3.36
CA GLY A 221 0.32 34.99 3.46
C GLY A 221 -0.07 35.27 4.92
N ASN A 222 -1.37 35.23 5.22
CA ASN A 222 -1.93 35.49 6.56
C ASN A 222 -1.95 34.25 7.47
N ARG A 223 -1.26 33.16 7.13
CA ARG A 223 -1.24 31.95 7.96
C ARG A 223 -0.38 32.16 9.21
N ARG A 224 -0.89 31.64 10.32
CA ARG A 224 -0.19 31.73 11.61
C ARG A 224 0.73 30.51 11.80
N GLU A 225 1.78 30.68 12.60
CA GLU A 225 2.76 29.64 12.90
C GLU A 225 2.14 28.37 13.50
N ASP A 226 1.10 28.52 14.32
CA ASP A 226 0.39 27.40 14.94
C ASP A 226 -0.29 26.49 13.92
N ILE A 227 -0.86 27.05 12.85
CA ILE A 227 -1.48 26.29 11.74
C ILE A 227 -0.40 25.52 10.98
N GLU A 228 0.73 26.15 10.71
CA GLU A 228 1.84 25.50 9.99
C GLU A 228 2.47 24.37 10.80
N ILE A 229 2.59 24.52 12.14
CA ILE A 229 3.04 23.45 13.04
C ILE A 229 2.01 22.31 13.09
N SER A 230 0.73 22.61 13.19
CA SER A 230 -0.33 21.59 13.20
C SER A 230 -0.35 20.80 11.88
N THR A 231 -0.16 21.45 10.75
CA THR A 231 -0.03 20.83 9.43
C THR A 231 1.19 19.91 9.37
N TYR A 232 2.35 20.39 9.86
CA TYR A 232 3.57 19.56 9.94
C TYR A 232 3.36 18.33 10.82
N ASN A 233 2.77 18.50 12.00
CA ASN A 233 2.49 17.41 12.92
C ASN A 233 1.55 16.35 12.30
N SER A 234 0.53 16.78 11.58
CA SER A 234 -0.37 15.88 10.85
C SER A 234 0.37 15.09 9.75
N MET A 235 1.31 15.71 9.04
CA MET A 235 2.16 15.02 8.07
C MET A 235 3.05 13.97 8.74
N VAL A 236 3.68 14.30 9.89
CA VAL A 236 4.51 13.36 10.65
C VAL A 236 3.69 12.15 11.08
N LEU A 237 2.51 12.38 11.67
CA LEU A 237 1.61 11.31 12.10
C LEU A 237 1.17 10.43 10.92
N GLY A 238 0.78 11.04 9.81
CA GLY A 238 0.37 10.33 8.61
C GLY A 238 1.46 9.40 8.07
N ILE A 239 2.70 9.91 7.96
CA ILE A 239 3.85 9.12 7.49
C ILE A 239 4.15 7.98 8.48
N GLN A 240 4.26 8.27 9.76
CA GLN A 240 4.57 7.26 10.78
C GLN A 240 3.49 6.19 10.87
N ASN A 241 2.20 6.56 10.81
CA ASN A 241 1.08 5.62 10.90
C ASN A 241 1.01 4.71 9.66
N TYR A 242 1.18 5.28 8.46
CA TYR A 242 1.12 4.50 7.22
C TYR A 242 2.28 3.50 7.10
N TYR A 243 3.50 3.96 7.39
CA TYR A 243 4.71 3.15 7.21
C TYR A 243 5.15 2.36 8.45
N ARG A 244 4.41 2.41 9.57
CA ARG A 244 4.77 1.71 10.81
C ARG A 244 5.00 0.21 10.66
N ILE A 245 4.36 -0.41 9.67
CA ILE A 245 4.49 -1.83 9.37
C ILE A 245 5.79 -2.19 8.65
N ALA A 246 6.53 -1.19 8.12
CA ALA A 246 7.81 -1.44 7.46
C ALA A 246 8.90 -1.76 8.50
N MET A 247 9.64 -2.84 8.29
CA MET A 247 10.72 -3.25 9.20
C MET A 247 11.84 -2.20 9.31
N GLY A 248 12.09 -1.45 8.25
CA GLY A 248 13.12 -0.41 8.18
C GLY A 248 12.63 1.01 8.43
N ILE A 249 11.42 1.20 8.97
CA ILE A 249 10.81 2.53 9.17
C ILE A 249 11.71 3.48 9.98
N ASN A 250 12.40 2.98 11.00
CA ASN A 250 13.32 3.79 11.81
C ASN A 250 14.45 4.38 10.98
N HIS A 251 14.99 3.63 10.01
CA HIS A 251 16.01 4.12 9.09
C HIS A 251 15.45 5.25 8.22
N ASP A 252 14.29 5.04 7.61
CA ASP A 252 13.68 6.00 6.69
C ASP A 252 13.28 7.28 7.43
N CYS A 253 12.68 7.15 8.62
CA CYS A 253 12.35 8.29 9.45
C CYS A 253 13.57 9.07 9.95
N ARG A 254 14.73 8.42 10.17
CA ARG A 254 16.00 9.12 10.45
C ARG A 254 16.49 9.93 9.26
N VAL A 255 16.35 9.41 8.05
CA VAL A 255 16.69 10.15 6.82
C VAL A 255 15.82 11.41 6.69
N LEU A 256 14.51 11.28 6.90
CA LEU A 256 13.58 12.41 6.91
C LEU A 256 13.92 13.42 8.03
N HIS A 257 14.22 12.93 9.23
CA HIS A 257 14.57 13.75 10.38
C HIS A 257 15.80 14.61 10.11
N ARG A 258 16.87 14.03 9.56
CA ARG A 258 18.09 14.79 9.21
C ARG A 258 17.77 15.96 8.26
N ALA A 259 16.95 15.72 7.24
CA ALA A 259 16.57 16.73 6.27
C ALA A 259 15.75 17.88 6.89
N VAL A 260 14.81 17.55 7.78
CA VAL A 260 13.99 18.53 8.50
C VAL A 260 14.83 19.29 9.51
N MET A 261 15.70 18.61 10.27
CA MET A 261 16.55 19.24 11.28
C MET A 261 17.52 20.24 10.68
N THR A 262 18.04 20.02 9.47
CA THR A 262 18.83 21.01 8.75
C THR A 262 18.06 22.34 8.59
N VAL A 263 16.78 22.26 8.23
CA VAL A 263 15.93 23.46 8.10
C VAL A 263 15.67 24.11 9.46
N PHE A 264 15.34 23.31 10.46
CA PHE A 264 15.09 23.83 11.82
C PHE A 264 16.32 24.46 12.43
N THR A 265 17.50 23.86 12.26
CA THR A 265 18.76 24.44 12.76
C THR A 265 19.04 25.80 12.10
N ASN A 266 18.96 25.86 10.78
CA ASN A 266 19.32 27.07 10.05
C ASN A 266 18.31 28.21 10.20
N ARG A 267 17.01 27.91 10.42
CA ARG A 267 15.95 28.93 10.34
C ARG A 267 15.23 29.19 11.66
N LEU A 268 15.23 28.26 12.59
CA LEU A 268 14.45 28.34 13.85
C LEU A 268 15.35 28.28 15.09
N LEU A 269 16.31 27.37 15.13
CA LEU A 269 17.21 27.25 16.30
C LEU A 269 18.21 28.42 16.36
N GLY A 270 18.78 28.81 15.24
CA GLY A 270 19.65 30.00 15.15
C GLY A 270 18.95 31.29 15.60
N GLY A 271 17.64 31.41 15.35
CA GLY A 271 16.80 32.52 15.80
C GLY A 271 16.19 32.33 17.20
N ASN A 272 16.60 31.31 17.95
CA ASN A 272 16.08 30.99 19.31
C ASN A 272 14.57 30.84 19.39
N ARG A 273 13.92 30.38 18.30
CA ARG A 273 12.44 30.23 18.19
C ARG A 273 11.92 28.92 18.71
N LEU A 274 12.78 27.90 18.86
CA LEU A 274 12.43 26.58 19.39
C LEU A 274 13.12 26.31 20.73
N THR A 275 12.45 25.51 21.58
CA THR A 275 13.00 25.06 22.87
C THR A 275 12.83 23.54 23.05
N LYS A 276 13.72 22.93 23.83
CA LYS A 276 13.60 21.58 24.36
C LYS A 276 12.87 21.55 25.70
N ASP A 277 12.81 22.70 26.37
CA ASP A 277 12.22 22.84 27.68
C ASP A 277 10.70 22.67 27.58
N ARG A 278 10.20 21.60 28.17
CA ARG A 278 8.78 21.24 28.16
C ARG A 278 7.92 22.21 28.97
N ASN A 279 8.52 22.88 29.96
CA ASN A 279 7.82 23.85 30.79
C ASN A 279 7.51 25.15 30.03
N LYS A 280 8.21 25.38 28.92
CA LYS A 280 7.99 26.52 28.03
C LYS A 280 7.00 26.24 26.89
N GLY A 281 6.44 25.04 26.82
CA GLY A 281 5.41 24.65 25.88
C GLY A 281 4.06 24.38 26.56
N ARG A 282 3.01 24.21 25.75
CA ARG A 282 1.75 23.72 26.29
C ARG A 282 1.91 22.28 26.83
N LYS A 283 1.11 21.92 27.80
CA LYS A 283 1.05 20.52 28.28
C LYS A 283 0.67 19.60 27.10
N LEU A 284 1.37 18.47 27.02
CA LEU A 284 1.06 17.43 26.04
C LEU A 284 -0.26 16.76 26.41
N THR A 285 -1.06 16.43 25.40
CA THR A 285 -2.22 15.56 25.57
C THR A 285 -1.78 14.16 25.95
N LYS A 286 -2.72 13.35 26.47
CA LYS A 286 -2.43 11.95 26.86
C LYS A 286 -1.80 11.17 25.68
N THR A 287 -2.39 11.26 24.52
CA THR A 287 -1.88 10.61 23.28
C THR A 287 -0.51 11.12 22.84
N GLU A 288 -0.25 12.41 22.94
CA GLU A 288 1.07 12.99 22.65
C GLU A 288 2.13 12.54 23.66
N LEU A 289 1.76 12.46 24.93
CA LEU A 289 2.64 12.00 26.01
C LEU A 289 3.00 10.53 25.82
N GLU A 290 2.02 9.69 25.53
CA GLU A 290 2.24 8.27 25.23
C GLU A 290 3.17 8.11 24.04
N ARG A 291 2.94 8.85 22.95
CA ARG A 291 3.68 8.69 21.69
C ARG A 291 5.04 9.37 21.66
N PHE A 292 5.18 10.55 22.21
CA PHE A 292 6.40 11.38 22.10
C PHE A 292 7.00 11.78 23.46
N GLY A 293 6.35 11.43 24.56
CA GLY A 293 6.76 11.84 25.88
C GLY A 293 8.18 11.41 26.29
N LYS A 294 8.67 10.29 25.77
CA LYS A 294 10.04 9.81 26.02
C LYS A 294 11.06 10.33 24.99
N SER A 295 10.64 11.11 24.00
CA SER A 295 11.53 11.56 22.92
C SER A 295 12.38 12.76 23.34
N SER A 296 13.69 12.65 23.26
CA SER A 296 14.63 13.77 23.40
C SER A 296 14.63 14.73 22.16
N MET A 297 13.97 14.30 21.08
CA MET A 297 13.90 15.06 19.83
C MET A 297 12.72 16.02 19.79
N LEU A 298 11.78 15.94 20.73
CA LEU A 298 10.61 16.81 20.79
C LEU A 298 11.05 18.26 20.99
N ARG A 299 10.42 19.18 20.31
CA ARG A 299 10.66 20.62 20.39
C ARG A 299 9.34 21.36 20.57
N PHE A 300 9.40 22.56 21.11
CA PHE A 300 8.25 23.45 21.26
C PHE A 300 8.55 24.77 20.60
N SER A 301 7.57 25.35 19.93
CA SER A 301 7.63 26.74 19.48
C SER A 301 7.56 27.67 20.67
N LYS A 302 8.44 28.65 20.73
CA LYS A 302 8.42 29.68 21.80
C LYS A 302 7.32 30.73 21.60
N SER A 303 6.85 30.91 20.34
CA SER A 303 5.81 31.90 20.02
C SER A 303 4.42 31.43 20.37
N CYS A 304 4.08 30.15 20.09
CA CYS A 304 2.74 29.62 20.30
C CYS A 304 2.70 28.44 21.29
N GLY A 305 3.84 27.99 21.81
CA GLY A 305 3.92 26.88 22.77
C GLY A 305 3.60 25.50 22.21
N LEU A 306 3.30 25.34 20.93
CA LEU A 306 2.92 24.06 20.34
C LEU A 306 4.12 23.10 20.23
N PRO A 307 3.90 21.78 20.47
CA PRO A 307 4.91 20.77 20.23
C PRO A 307 5.10 20.54 18.73
N ILE A 308 6.34 20.31 18.32
CA ILE A 308 6.73 19.93 16.96
C ILE A 308 7.15 18.46 17.03
N TYR A 309 6.39 17.58 16.38
CA TYR A 309 6.59 16.14 16.46
C TYR A 309 7.86 15.67 15.75
N PRO A 310 8.68 14.87 16.40
CA PRO A 310 9.92 14.39 15.82
C PRO A 310 9.64 13.24 14.85
N ILE A 311 9.78 13.48 13.54
CA ILE A 311 9.63 12.42 12.52
C ILE A 311 10.61 11.26 12.74
N GLY A 312 11.78 11.50 13.32
CA GLY A 312 12.79 10.47 13.58
C GLY A 312 12.51 9.57 14.77
N TYR A 313 11.47 9.85 15.56
CA TYR A 313 11.10 9.04 16.73
C TYR A 313 9.86 8.20 16.40
N VAL A 314 10.06 6.91 16.19
CA VAL A 314 8.99 5.94 15.91
C VAL A 314 8.90 4.97 17.08
N GLN A 315 7.70 4.84 17.65
CA GLN A 315 7.39 3.77 18.59
C GLN A 315 6.84 2.55 17.84
N HIS A 316 7.32 1.39 18.23
CA HIS A 316 6.84 0.09 17.73
C HIS A 316 5.84 -0.51 18.70
#